data_f33172fb216fec25aa29c1973554ca10
#
_entry.id   f33172fb216fec25aa29c1973554ca10
#
_cell.length_a   1.000
_cell.length_b   1.000
_cell.length_c   1.000
_cell.angle_alpha   90.00
_cell.angle_beta   90.00
_cell.angle_gamma   90.00
#
_symmetry.space_group_name_H-M   'P 1'
#
loop_
_entity.id
_entity.type
_entity.pdbx_description
1 polymer ?
#
loop_
_entity_poly.entity_id
_entity_poly.type
_entity_poly.pdbx_seq_one_letter_code
_entity_poly.pdbx_strand_id
1 'polypeptide(L)'
;MQEGDKVRQGQVLAQLNTDALKIQAQQAEAQRNVQKQAMLKQQVGARPEEIAQAKAQLLSTQVQLEKATQDLQRLQALNRSTAGQAMSKQQLEDAQSNQAAAAAIVKAQNASLQLLLKGARAEDRAATKAQYDVSQSNLDLIQYNLAQSELRSPVNAVVRARLQEVGDMTTPQKAVYT
;
A
#
# COMPACT_ATOMS: atom_id res chain seq x y z
N MET A 1 -18.11 28.06 -34.73
CA MET A 1 -19.27 28.99 -34.53
C MET A 1 -19.03 30.25 -35.35
N GLN A 2 -20.08 30.72 -36.02
CA GLN A 2 -20.03 31.95 -36.84
C GLN A 2 -20.82 33.07 -36.16
N GLU A 3 -20.63 34.29 -36.64
CA GLU A 3 -21.42 35.43 -36.18
C GLU A 3 -22.90 35.22 -36.52
N GLY A 4 -23.79 35.52 -35.60
CA GLY A 4 -25.22 35.28 -35.72
C GLY A 4 -25.71 33.91 -35.21
N ASP A 5 -24.83 32.98 -34.88
CA ASP A 5 -25.22 31.65 -34.38
C ASP A 5 -25.87 31.76 -32.99
N LYS A 6 -27.02 31.07 -32.82
CA LYS A 6 -27.69 30.94 -31.53
C LYS A 6 -27.04 29.82 -30.71
N VAL A 7 -26.60 30.12 -29.51
CA VAL A 7 -25.96 29.16 -28.59
C VAL A 7 -26.82 28.97 -27.36
N ARG A 8 -26.82 27.73 -26.85
CA ARG A 8 -27.52 27.36 -25.62
C ARG A 8 -26.53 27.30 -24.44
N GLN A 9 -27.06 27.52 -23.25
CA GLN A 9 -26.29 27.33 -22.03
C GLN A 9 -25.63 25.93 -22.00
N GLY A 10 -24.33 25.87 -21.71
CA GLY A 10 -23.53 24.63 -21.68
C GLY A 10 -23.04 24.16 -23.06
N GLN A 11 -23.45 24.78 -24.17
CA GLN A 11 -22.97 24.40 -25.49
C GLN A 11 -21.49 24.73 -25.66
N VAL A 12 -20.71 23.78 -26.22
CA VAL A 12 -19.28 23.97 -26.51
C VAL A 12 -19.11 24.96 -27.67
N LEU A 13 -18.40 26.04 -27.44
CA LEU A 13 -18.13 27.11 -28.41
C LEU A 13 -16.76 26.92 -29.09
N ALA A 14 -15.76 26.55 -28.32
CA ALA A 14 -14.41 26.29 -28.78
C ALA A 14 -13.73 25.23 -27.89
N GLN A 15 -12.72 24.60 -28.43
CA GLN A 15 -11.89 23.65 -27.70
C GLN A 15 -10.42 24.03 -27.86
N LEU A 16 -9.69 24.08 -26.76
CA LEU A 16 -8.24 24.29 -26.75
C LEU A 16 -7.54 23.01 -27.19
N ASN A 17 -6.30 23.15 -27.68
CA ASN A 17 -5.45 21.97 -27.92
C ASN A 17 -5.10 21.32 -26.58
N THR A 18 -5.52 20.06 -26.42
CA THR A 18 -5.40 19.31 -25.16
C THR A 18 -4.42 18.15 -25.25
N ASP A 19 -3.69 18.01 -26.35
CA ASP A 19 -2.85 16.82 -26.57
C ASP A 19 -1.75 16.68 -25.52
N ALA A 20 -1.07 17.79 -25.18
CA ALA A 20 -0.08 17.80 -24.09
C ALA A 20 -0.71 17.48 -22.73
N LEU A 21 -1.91 18.02 -22.42
CA LEU A 21 -2.63 17.76 -21.18
C LEU A 21 -3.09 16.31 -21.08
N LYS A 22 -3.51 15.69 -22.20
CA LYS A 22 -3.87 14.26 -22.25
C LYS A 22 -2.67 13.37 -21.92
N ILE A 23 -1.49 13.68 -22.49
CA ILE A 23 -0.25 12.97 -22.19
C ILE A 23 0.12 13.12 -20.71
N GLN A 24 0.02 14.33 -20.16
CA GLN A 24 0.25 14.58 -18.73
C GLN A 24 -0.74 13.80 -17.85
N ALA A 25 -2.02 13.73 -18.24
CA ALA A 25 -3.02 12.95 -17.52
C ALA A 25 -2.68 11.45 -17.51
N GLN A 26 -2.24 10.90 -18.64
CA GLN A 26 -1.78 9.50 -18.71
C GLN A 26 -0.57 9.24 -17.83
N GLN A 27 0.41 10.15 -17.81
CA GLN A 27 1.58 10.05 -16.93
C GLN A 27 1.18 10.10 -15.45
N ALA A 28 0.31 11.05 -15.07
CA ALA A 28 -0.19 11.20 -13.71
C ALA A 28 -1.01 9.96 -13.28
N GLU A 29 -1.81 9.40 -14.19
CA GLU A 29 -2.56 8.17 -13.94
C GLU A 29 -1.64 6.97 -13.72
N ALA A 30 -0.60 6.82 -14.54
CA ALA A 30 0.41 5.78 -14.36
C ALA A 30 1.10 5.91 -12.99
N GLN A 31 1.50 7.13 -12.63
CA GLN A 31 2.12 7.41 -11.33
C GLN A 31 1.18 7.10 -10.16
N ARG A 32 -0.09 7.52 -10.24
CA ARG A 32 -1.12 7.19 -9.24
C ARG A 32 -1.30 5.68 -9.11
N ASN A 33 -1.30 4.93 -10.22
CA ASN A 33 -1.42 3.49 -10.22
C ASN A 33 -0.23 2.80 -9.54
N VAL A 34 0.99 3.29 -9.72
CA VAL A 34 2.18 2.81 -9.01
C VAL A 34 2.01 2.99 -7.49
N GLN A 35 1.61 4.19 -7.04
CA GLN A 35 1.38 4.46 -5.62
C GLN A 35 0.22 3.64 -5.05
N LYS A 36 -0.83 3.42 -5.84
CA LYS A 36 -1.95 2.54 -5.46
C LYS A 36 -1.47 1.12 -5.19
N GLN A 37 -0.63 0.55 -6.06
CA GLN A 37 -0.08 -0.80 -5.86
C GLN A 37 0.83 -0.87 -4.62
N ALA A 38 1.64 0.16 -4.37
CA ALA A 38 2.46 0.25 -3.17
C ALA A 38 1.60 0.27 -1.89
N MET A 39 0.53 1.06 -1.88
CA MET A 39 -0.43 1.11 -0.77
C MET A 39 -1.12 -0.25 -0.56
N LEU A 40 -1.62 -0.88 -1.62
CA LEU A 40 -2.28 -2.19 -1.54
C LEU A 40 -1.32 -3.28 -1.00
N LYS A 41 -0.06 -3.29 -1.45
CA LYS A 41 0.95 -4.22 -0.96
C LYS A 41 1.14 -4.12 0.55
N GLN A 42 1.14 -2.91 1.11
CA GLN A 42 1.26 -2.71 2.56
C GLN A 42 -0.02 -3.06 3.33
N GLN A 43 -1.19 -2.93 2.69
CA GLN A 43 -2.48 -3.31 3.30
C GLN A 43 -2.65 -4.82 3.38
N VAL A 44 -2.24 -5.55 2.35
CA VAL A 44 -2.34 -7.02 2.30
C VAL A 44 -1.39 -7.69 3.29
N GLY A 45 -0.21 -7.08 3.56
CA GLY A 45 0.79 -7.62 4.48
C GLY A 45 1.55 -8.81 3.91
N ALA A 46 1.97 -9.73 4.78
CA ALA A 46 2.70 -10.94 4.40
C ALA A 46 1.83 -11.90 3.57
N ARG A 47 2.44 -12.59 2.64
CA ARG A 47 1.75 -13.58 1.80
C ARG A 47 1.29 -14.78 2.62
N PRO A 48 0.16 -15.42 2.26
CA PRO A 48 -0.32 -16.62 2.94
C PRO A 48 0.74 -17.73 3.04
N GLU A 49 1.57 -17.87 2.00
CA GLU A 49 2.66 -18.87 1.96
C GLU A 49 3.76 -18.57 2.98
N GLU A 50 4.12 -17.30 3.16
CA GLU A 50 5.10 -16.84 4.15
C GLU A 50 4.60 -17.12 5.58
N ILE A 51 3.32 -16.86 5.82
CA ILE A 51 2.66 -17.16 7.09
C ILE A 51 2.61 -18.68 7.34
N ALA A 52 2.29 -19.47 6.30
CA ALA A 52 2.28 -20.93 6.40
C ALA A 52 3.66 -21.49 6.72
N GLN A 53 4.71 -20.99 6.05
CA GLN A 53 6.10 -21.34 6.33
C GLN A 53 6.50 -21.01 7.77
N ALA A 54 6.18 -19.79 8.23
CA ALA A 54 6.50 -19.37 9.61
C ALA A 54 5.76 -20.22 10.65
N LYS A 55 4.51 -20.62 10.39
CA LYS A 55 3.76 -21.56 11.25
C LYS A 55 4.38 -22.94 11.28
N ALA A 56 4.81 -23.48 10.14
CA ALA A 56 5.47 -24.79 10.08
C ALA A 56 6.81 -24.77 10.84
N GLN A 57 7.57 -23.68 10.72
CA GLN A 57 8.81 -23.49 11.48
C GLN A 57 8.54 -23.41 13.00
N LEU A 58 7.52 -22.67 13.42
CA LEU A 58 7.11 -22.61 14.83
C LEU A 58 6.74 -24.01 15.35
N LEU A 59 5.94 -24.76 14.58
CA LEU A 59 5.55 -26.13 14.96
C LEU A 59 6.78 -27.03 15.13
N SER A 60 7.74 -26.97 14.20
CA SER A 60 8.99 -27.74 14.31
C SER A 60 9.76 -27.44 15.60
N THR A 61 9.87 -26.14 15.96
CA THR A 61 10.55 -25.74 17.19
C THR A 61 9.77 -26.11 18.46
N GLN A 62 8.43 -26.12 18.39
CA GLN A 62 7.58 -26.61 19.49
C GLN A 62 7.80 -28.11 19.77
N VAL A 63 7.89 -28.93 18.71
CA VAL A 63 8.21 -30.36 18.86
C VAL A 63 9.60 -30.58 19.50
N GLN A 64 10.58 -29.73 19.12
CA GLN A 64 11.91 -29.78 19.76
C GLN A 64 11.87 -29.42 21.25
N LEU A 65 11.09 -28.38 21.61
CA LEU A 65 10.91 -28.02 23.02
C LEU A 65 10.17 -29.12 23.80
N GLU A 66 9.14 -29.73 23.20
CA GLU A 66 8.43 -30.84 23.81
C GLU A 66 9.36 -32.01 24.10
N LYS A 67 10.19 -32.39 23.12
CA LYS A 67 11.23 -33.43 23.31
C LYS A 67 12.19 -33.08 24.44
N ALA A 68 12.76 -31.88 24.45
CA ALA A 68 13.65 -31.41 25.50
C ALA A 68 13.01 -31.43 26.88
N THR A 69 11.70 -31.07 26.94
CA THR A 69 10.90 -31.07 28.18
C THR A 69 10.68 -32.51 28.68
N GLN A 70 10.33 -33.45 27.78
CA GLN A 70 10.17 -34.87 28.13
C GLN A 70 11.49 -35.49 28.60
N ASP A 71 12.60 -35.15 27.94
CA ASP A 71 13.95 -35.63 28.35
C ASP A 71 14.31 -35.11 29.74
N LEU A 72 14.08 -33.83 30.04
CA LEU A 72 14.29 -33.27 31.37
C LEU A 72 13.43 -33.95 32.43
N GLN A 73 12.11 -34.13 32.15
CA GLN A 73 11.18 -34.79 33.08
C GLN A 73 11.62 -36.23 33.38
N ARG A 74 12.07 -36.99 32.36
CA ARG A 74 12.55 -38.35 32.51
C ARG A 74 13.82 -38.39 33.40
N LEU A 75 14.78 -37.48 33.17
CA LEU A 75 16.00 -37.38 33.98
C LEU A 75 15.68 -36.97 35.43
N GLN A 76 14.74 -36.03 35.62
CA GLN A 76 14.28 -35.64 36.96
C GLN A 76 13.60 -36.79 37.70
N ALA A 77 12.79 -37.60 37.03
CA ALA A 77 12.13 -38.78 37.60
C ALA A 77 13.16 -39.83 38.01
N LEU A 78 14.15 -40.11 37.14
CA LEU A 78 15.25 -41.03 37.43
C LEU A 78 16.10 -40.57 38.62
N ASN A 79 16.45 -39.29 38.68
CA ASN A 79 17.20 -38.71 39.80
C ASN A 79 16.47 -38.86 41.14
N ARG A 80 15.14 -38.68 41.14
CA ARG A 80 14.29 -38.88 42.34
C ARG A 80 14.27 -40.37 42.76
N SER A 81 14.07 -41.28 41.81
CA SER A 81 13.95 -42.73 42.11
C SER A 81 15.22 -43.34 42.60
N THR A 82 16.40 -42.80 42.23
CA THR A 82 17.73 -43.35 42.61
C THR A 82 18.42 -42.54 43.72
N ALA A 83 17.72 -41.60 44.36
CA ALA A 83 18.26 -40.67 45.36
C ALA A 83 19.57 -39.97 44.89
N GLY A 84 19.67 -39.66 43.59
CA GLY A 84 20.81 -38.98 43.00
C GLY A 84 22.03 -39.87 42.66
N GLN A 85 21.95 -41.19 42.88
CA GLN A 85 23.10 -42.08 42.66
C GLN A 85 23.29 -42.48 41.19
N ALA A 86 22.27 -42.43 40.35
CA ALA A 86 22.31 -42.90 38.98
C ALA A 86 22.68 -41.80 37.96
N MET A 87 22.82 -40.53 38.37
CA MET A 87 23.02 -39.44 37.44
C MET A 87 23.94 -38.34 37.98
N SER A 88 24.76 -37.74 37.11
CA SER A 88 25.57 -36.59 37.50
C SER A 88 24.71 -35.33 37.56
N LYS A 89 25.02 -34.42 38.49
CA LYS A 89 24.41 -33.10 38.57
C LYS A 89 24.51 -32.34 37.24
N GLN A 90 25.61 -32.47 36.54
CA GLN A 90 25.87 -31.87 35.26
C GLN A 90 24.87 -32.32 34.17
N GLN A 91 24.52 -33.60 34.10
CA GLN A 91 23.54 -34.11 33.14
C GLN A 91 22.16 -33.48 33.34
N LEU A 92 21.75 -33.22 34.58
CA LEU A 92 20.49 -32.52 34.87
C LEU A 92 20.55 -31.04 34.49
N GLU A 93 21.67 -30.39 34.81
CA GLU A 93 21.90 -28.97 34.43
C GLU A 93 21.95 -28.81 32.90
N ASP A 94 22.59 -29.73 32.18
CA ASP A 94 22.62 -29.73 30.71
C ASP A 94 21.19 -29.89 30.11
N ALA A 95 20.41 -30.81 30.66
CA ALA A 95 19.03 -31.01 30.21
C ALA A 95 18.13 -29.78 30.49
N GLN A 96 18.31 -29.11 31.64
CA GLN A 96 17.63 -27.86 31.96
C GLN A 96 18.03 -26.75 31.00
N SER A 97 19.31 -26.62 30.70
CA SER A 97 19.85 -25.65 29.75
C SER A 97 19.34 -25.88 28.34
N ASN A 98 19.28 -27.14 27.88
CA ASN A 98 18.74 -27.54 26.60
C ASN A 98 17.22 -27.19 26.47
N GLN A 99 16.45 -27.48 27.52
CA GLN A 99 15.02 -27.12 27.54
C GLN A 99 14.84 -25.62 27.54
N ALA A 100 15.63 -24.86 28.29
CA ALA A 100 15.58 -23.40 28.33
C ALA A 100 15.95 -22.78 26.96
N ALA A 101 16.97 -23.32 26.29
CA ALA A 101 17.38 -22.91 24.96
C ALA A 101 16.26 -23.18 23.92
N ALA A 102 15.66 -24.39 23.95
CA ALA A 102 14.54 -24.71 23.07
C ALA A 102 13.32 -23.78 23.31
N ALA A 103 13.01 -23.45 24.57
CA ALA A 103 11.95 -22.51 24.91
C ALA A 103 12.24 -21.10 24.37
N ALA A 104 13.47 -20.63 24.43
CA ALA A 104 13.88 -19.36 23.87
C ALA A 104 13.71 -19.32 22.34
N ILE A 105 14.03 -20.41 21.63
CA ILE A 105 13.84 -20.53 20.19
C ILE A 105 12.34 -20.46 19.83
N VAL A 106 11.48 -21.19 20.53
CA VAL A 106 10.01 -21.11 20.33
C VAL A 106 9.49 -19.70 20.53
N LYS A 107 9.95 -19.02 21.58
CA LYS A 107 9.59 -17.61 21.84
C LYS A 107 10.02 -16.69 20.69
N ALA A 108 11.23 -16.87 20.17
CA ALA A 108 11.73 -16.08 19.04
C ALA A 108 10.93 -16.35 17.76
N GLN A 109 10.63 -17.60 17.43
CA GLN A 109 9.82 -17.97 16.26
C GLN A 109 8.37 -17.46 16.37
N ASN A 110 7.78 -17.53 17.56
CA ASN A 110 6.46 -16.97 17.79
C ASN A 110 6.43 -15.44 17.62
N ALA A 111 7.46 -14.73 18.12
CA ALA A 111 7.60 -13.29 17.92
C ALA A 111 7.73 -12.94 16.43
N SER A 112 8.50 -13.71 15.66
CA SER A 112 8.63 -13.54 14.21
C SER A 112 7.29 -13.74 13.50
N LEU A 113 6.54 -14.79 13.82
CA LEU A 113 5.19 -15.02 13.26
C LEU A 113 4.25 -13.87 13.61
N GLN A 114 4.27 -13.36 14.84
CA GLN A 114 3.44 -12.22 15.25
C GLN A 114 3.77 -10.95 14.45
N LEU A 115 5.05 -10.71 14.11
CA LEU A 115 5.45 -9.59 13.25
C LEU A 115 4.89 -9.72 11.84
N LEU A 116 4.94 -10.93 11.25
CA LEU A 116 4.35 -11.21 9.93
C LEU A 116 2.83 -10.98 9.95
N LEU A 117 2.14 -11.45 11.00
CA LEU A 117 0.69 -11.29 11.12
C LEU A 117 0.25 -9.85 11.36
N LYS A 118 1.05 -9.04 12.07
CA LYS A 118 0.78 -7.61 12.27
C LYS A 118 0.93 -6.80 10.98
N GLY A 119 1.77 -7.27 10.05
CA GLY A 119 2.04 -6.60 8.79
C GLY A 119 2.74 -5.25 8.97
N ALA A 120 2.57 -4.35 7.99
CA ALA A 120 3.17 -3.02 8.02
C ALA A 120 2.66 -2.18 9.20
N ARG A 121 3.52 -1.33 9.74
CA ARG A 121 3.17 -0.41 10.83
C ARG A 121 2.08 0.58 10.39
N ALA A 122 1.32 1.08 11.34
CA ALA A 122 0.26 2.05 11.07
C ALA A 122 0.80 3.32 10.40
N GLU A 123 1.98 3.76 10.84
CA GLU A 123 2.68 4.94 10.31
C GLU A 123 3.10 4.73 8.85
N ASP A 124 3.67 3.55 8.52
CA ASP A 124 4.10 3.20 7.16
C ASP A 124 2.89 3.14 6.21
N ARG A 125 1.78 2.58 6.68
CA ARG A 125 0.51 2.56 5.91
C ARG A 125 -0.06 3.96 5.71
N ALA A 126 0.01 4.81 6.74
CA ALA A 126 -0.43 6.20 6.65
C ALA A 126 0.44 7.01 5.68
N ALA A 127 1.77 6.84 5.72
CA ALA A 127 2.70 7.48 4.79
C ALA A 127 2.44 7.06 3.34
N THR A 128 2.27 5.76 3.08
CA THR A 128 2.00 5.25 1.73
C THR A 128 0.64 5.71 1.22
N LYS A 129 -0.37 5.78 2.12
CA LYS A 129 -1.67 6.34 1.78
C LYS A 129 -1.57 7.82 1.42
N ALA A 130 -0.86 8.63 2.20
CA ALA A 130 -0.64 10.04 1.91
C ALA A 130 0.03 10.25 0.55
N GLN A 131 1.03 9.41 0.20
CA GLN A 131 1.69 9.46 -1.11
C GLN A 131 0.71 9.12 -2.26
N TYR A 132 -0.18 8.16 -2.08
CA TYR A 132 -1.26 7.88 -3.02
C TYR A 132 -2.21 9.08 -3.15
N ASP A 133 -2.64 9.69 -2.03
CA ASP A 133 -3.56 10.83 -2.03
C ASP A 133 -2.95 12.04 -2.76
N VAL A 134 -1.65 12.29 -2.60
CA VAL A 134 -0.91 13.33 -3.37
C VAL A 134 -0.94 13.04 -4.87
N SER A 135 -0.66 11.79 -5.26
CA SER A 135 -0.68 11.39 -6.68
C SER A 135 -2.10 11.48 -7.28
N GLN A 136 -3.12 11.15 -6.50
CA GLN A 136 -4.53 11.29 -6.91
C GLN A 136 -4.90 12.77 -7.11
N SER A 137 -4.53 13.64 -6.16
CA SER A 137 -4.79 15.08 -6.26
C SER A 137 -4.11 15.72 -7.48
N ASN A 138 -2.90 15.25 -7.83
CA ASN A 138 -2.22 15.71 -9.04
C ASN A 138 -2.98 15.30 -10.32
N LEU A 139 -3.47 14.05 -10.38
CA LEU A 139 -4.30 13.59 -11.49
C LEU A 139 -5.60 14.40 -11.59
N ASP A 140 -6.27 14.64 -10.46
CA ASP A 140 -7.51 15.41 -10.39
C ASP A 140 -7.33 16.84 -10.90
N LEU A 141 -6.19 17.48 -10.55
CA LEU A 141 -5.84 18.82 -11.06
C LEU A 141 -5.71 18.84 -12.60
N ILE A 142 -5.01 17.83 -13.16
CA ILE A 142 -4.83 17.75 -14.62
C ILE A 142 -6.17 17.48 -15.31
N GLN A 143 -7.01 16.60 -14.73
CA GLN A 143 -8.35 16.33 -15.24
C GLN A 143 -9.25 17.57 -15.18
N TYR A 144 -9.16 18.35 -14.10
CA TYR A 144 -9.84 19.63 -14.00
C TYR A 144 -9.39 20.59 -15.12
N ASN A 145 -8.09 20.70 -15.35
CA ASN A 145 -7.57 21.56 -16.45
C ASN A 145 -8.03 21.07 -17.83
N LEU A 146 -8.13 19.74 -18.03
CA LEU A 146 -8.71 19.17 -19.25
C LEU A 146 -10.19 19.54 -19.41
N ALA A 147 -10.97 19.47 -18.33
CA ALA A 147 -12.37 19.85 -18.37
C ALA A 147 -12.55 21.35 -18.66
N GLN A 148 -11.63 22.19 -18.16
CA GLN A 148 -11.63 23.64 -18.44
C GLN A 148 -11.12 24.01 -19.85
N SER A 149 -10.59 23.07 -20.61
CA SER A 149 -10.12 23.29 -21.97
C SER A 149 -11.25 23.47 -23.01
N GLU A 150 -12.48 23.18 -22.63
CA GLU A 150 -13.68 23.45 -23.45
C GLU A 150 -14.31 24.77 -23.05
N LEU A 151 -14.33 25.72 -23.97
CA LEU A 151 -15.08 26.96 -23.77
C LEU A 151 -16.57 26.70 -24.00
N ARG A 152 -17.35 26.81 -22.94
CA ARG A 152 -18.83 26.61 -22.98
C ARG A 152 -19.57 27.90 -22.74
N SER A 153 -20.72 28.05 -23.39
CA SER A 153 -21.60 29.20 -23.16
C SER A 153 -22.21 29.14 -21.76
N PRO A 154 -22.08 30.19 -20.93
CA PRO A 154 -22.71 30.24 -19.62
C PRO A 154 -24.23 30.53 -19.69
N VAL A 155 -24.73 31.05 -20.82
CA VAL A 155 -26.12 31.48 -21.01
C VAL A 155 -26.62 31.12 -22.41
N ASN A 156 -27.92 31.22 -22.62
CA ASN A 156 -28.49 31.22 -23.96
C ASN A 156 -28.26 32.61 -24.61
N ALA A 157 -27.56 32.66 -25.73
CA ALA A 157 -27.14 33.92 -26.38
C ALA A 157 -27.05 33.76 -27.89
N VAL A 158 -26.70 34.88 -28.56
CA VAL A 158 -26.33 34.90 -29.98
C VAL A 158 -24.90 35.41 -30.07
N VAL A 159 -24.06 34.73 -30.82
CA VAL A 159 -22.67 35.13 -31.06
C VAL A 159 -22.65 36.41 -31.86
N ARG A 160 -22.14 37.49 -31.27
CA ARG A 160 -22.06 38.81 -31.94
C ARG A 160 -20.81 38.90 -32.81
N ALA A 161 -19.69 38.48 -32.28
CA ALA A 161 -18.44 38.50 -33.04
C ALA A 161 -17.49 37.38 -32.58
N ARG A 162 -16.69 36.82 -33.49
CA ARG A 162 -15.60 35.93 -33.24
C ARG A 162 -14.30 36.74 -33.26
N LEU A 163 -13.62 36.84 -32.11
CA LEU A 163 -12.42 37.66 -31.95
C LEU A 163 -11.11 36.87 -32.16
N GLN A 164 -11.19 35.54 -32.23
CA GLN A 164 -10.03 34.67 -32.43
C GLN A 164 -10.30 33.60 -33.48
N GLU A 165 -9.29 33.33 -34.29
CA GLU A 165 -9.30 32.29 -35.32
C GLU A 165 -8.81 30.93 -34.79
N VAL A 166 -9.13 29.88 -35.54
CA VAL A 166 -8.60 28.52 -35.23
C VAL A 166 -7.09 28.51 -35.43
N GLY A 167 -6.36 28.15 -34.37
CA GLY A 167 -4.90 28.16 -34.36
C GLY A 167 -4.28 29.34 -33.62
N ASP A 168 -5.08 30.36 -33.26
CA ASP A 168 -4.58 31.46 -32.45
C ASP A 168 -4.22 31.04 -31.01
N MET A 169 -3.17 31.68 -30.49
CA MET A 169 -2.85 31.54 -29.06
C MET A 169 -3.82 32.37 -28.24
N THR A 170 -4.48 31.70 -27.29
CA THR A 170 -5.40 32.38 -26.36
C THR A 170 -4.81 32.44 -24.94
N THR A 171 -5.22 33.45 -24.18
CA THR A 171 -4.90 33.61 -22.76
C THR A 171 -6.22 33.85 -22.00
N PRO A 172 -6.25 33.62 -20.66
CA PRO A 172 -7.47 33.82 -19.86
C PRO A 172 -8.07 35.22 -19.92
N GLN A 173 -7.27 36.21 -20.30
CA GLN A 173 -7.70 37.61 -20.42
C GLN A 173 -8.23 37.98 -21.83
N LYS A 174 -8.03 37.11 -22.81
CA LYS A 174 -8.41 37.41 -24.20
C LYS A 174 -9.74 36.78 -24.54
N ALA A 175 -10.75 37.61 -24.83
CA ALA A 175 -12.04 37.12 -25.25
C ALA A 175 -11.96 36.37 -26.59
N VAL A 176 -12.67 35.26 -26.70
CA VAL A 176 -12.77 34.45 -27.93
C VAL A 176 -14.01 34.79 -28.70
N TYR A 177 -15.13 35.00 -27.99
CA TYR A 177 -16.43 35.39 -28.54
C TYR A 177 -17.02 36.54 -27.74
N THR A 178 -17.84 37.35 -28.40
CA THR A 178 -18.70 38.35 -27.77
C THR A 178 -20.14 38.17 -28.21
#